data_f47529410fe595de40b8dcd9a5667119
#
_entry.id   f47529410fe595de40b8dcd9a5667119
#
_cell.length_a   1.000
_cell.length_b   1.000
_cell.length_c   1.000
_cell.angle_alpha   90.00
_cell.angle_beta   90.00
_cell.angle_gamma   90.00
#
_symmetry.space_group_name_H-M   'P 1'
#
loop_
_entity.id
_entity.type
_entity.pdbx_description
1 polymer ?
#
loop_
_entity_poly.entity_id
_entity_poly.type
_entity_poly.pdbx_seq_one_letter_code
_entity_poly.pdbx_strand_id
1 'polypeptide(L)'
;MLSASENQHNRGNKAGSLLLAGLFLICQQSILVAAEKSAADREPQRLAGQIDQFIREAHQREQVQIAPRASDAEFMRRVYLDLSGKIPPVAEVRQFLADTTPDKRSQLIERLLASPGFVVHFTSLWREILIPEAGTDPFARQQVPEFEAWLRTQLRNDTSYAALAQAIIGAPFDQDAAQAETMEPTPRAFYVSKQLKPESLAASTSRAFLGVRIECAQCHDHPFDTWKQEQFWKFAAFFANFDQSQQNNLITGFSLREVTGKPAIKIPDTNRLVEASFLNGKEIDWEQNQRGPRERLSEWITSSQNPYFAKASVNRIWSLFFGRGIVDPVDDFSATNPASHPELLDAMARAFQQHDYDLKYLIREITNSETYQLTSHQTDPSQSRAEWYGKMPTRGLTSEQIFANLVQSTGFFRQTTETDPRLVAGGTNSPQTEIYELFQSEAENQLEPRATILQALALMNGTFITNATSLEESDVFTAIVDFPGQSVEQKIEAFYLSTLSRPPTSAEQNRLKSYITASEDQTDAYANLFWALLNSSEFLLNH
;
A
#
# COMPACT_ATOMS: atom_id res chain seq x y z
N MET A 1 39.22 1.66 99.66
CA MET A 1 37.96 2.25 100.18
C MET A 1 37.27 2.95 99.07
N LEU A 2 36.00 2.56 98.77
CA LEU A 2 34.98 3.28 98.10
C LEU A 2 35.29 3.61 96.60
N SER A 3 34.45 3.41 95.58
CA SER A 3 33.10 2.82 95.49
C SER A 3 32.84 2.58 93.98
N ALA A 4 32.24 1.46 93.74
CA ALA A 4 31.63 1.22 92.38
C ALA A 4 30.25 1.86 92.35
N SER A 5 29.85 2.44 91.24
CA SER A 5 28.54 2.31 90.63
C SER A 5 28.31 3.45 89.66
N GLU A 6 27.72 3.11 88.56
CA GLU A 6 27.08 3.88 87.51
C GLU A 6 27.66 3.63 86.10
N ASN A 7 27.17 2.60 85.49
CA ASN A 7 27.09 2.58 83.99
C ASN A 7 26.23 1.41 83.52
N GLN A 8 24.93 1.49 83.77
CA GLN A 8 23.95 0.62 83.13
C GLN A 8 22.66 1.42 82.73
N HIS A 9 22.75 2.35 81.78
CA HIS A 9 21.48 2.93 81.19
C HIS A 9 21.66 3.57 79.83
N ASN A 10 22.49 3.00 78.94
CA ASN A 10 22.57 3.57 77.60
C ASN A 10 22.79 2.54 76.45
N ARG A 11 22.23 1.32 76.60
CA ARG A 11 22.26 0.31 75.46
C ARG A 11 20.92 0.02 74.79
N GLY A 12 19.79 0.59 75.26
CA GLY A 12 18.46 0.33 74.72
C GLY A 12 18.04 1.18 73.50
N ASN A 13 18.62 2.36 73.34
CA ASN A 13 18.14 3.31 72.32
C ASN A 13 18.86 3.27 70.94
N LYS A 14 19.97 2.57 70.81
CA LYS A 14 20.67 2.46 69.50
C LYS A 14 20.19 1.31 68.65
N ALA A 15 19.60 0.27 69.19
CA ALA A 15 19.07 -0.86 68.43
C ALA A 15 17.72 -0.51 67.72
N GLY A 16 16.87 0.31 68.36
CA GLY A 16 15.60 0.76 67.77
C GLY A 16 15.75 1.73 66.59
N SER A 17 16.75 2.63 66.67
CA SER A 17 17.03 3.58 65.57
C SER A 17 17.67 2.92 64.36
N LEU A 18 18.45 1.85 64.53
CA LEU A 18 19.02 1.09 63.40
C LEU A 18 17.96 0.22 62.68
N LEU A 19 16.99 -0.33 63.40
CA LEU A 19 15.87 -1.09 62.82
C LEU A 19 14.89 -0.20 62.05
N LEU A 20 14.59 1.01 62.51
CA LEU A 20 13.75 1.99 61.82
C LEU A 20 14.44 2.57 60.55
N ALA A 21 15.76 2.82 60.61
CA ALA A 21 16.53 3.27 59.46
C ALA A 21 16.65 2.17 58.37
N GLY A 22 16.80 0.89 58.77
CA GLY A 22 16.82 -0.25 57.86
C GLY A 22 15.47 -0.49 57.17
N LEU A 23 14.35 -0.37 57.87
CA LEU A 23 12.99 -0.47 57.30
C LEU A 23 12.68 0.68 56.33
N PHE A 24 13.17 1.91 56.60
CA PHE A 24 12.99 3.05 55.74
C PHE A 24 13.81 2.93 54.44
N LEU A 25 15.05 2.40 54.52
CA LEU A 25 15.88 2.11 53.34
C LEU A 25 15.30 0.98 52.47
N ILE A 26 14.76 -0.08 53.08
CA ILE A 26 14.12 -1.19 52.34
C ILE A 26 12.83 -0.72 51.69
N CYS A 27 12.03 0.15 52.32
CA CYS A 27 10.84 0.75 51.74
C CYS A 27 11.18 1.71 50.58
N GLN A 28 12.24 2.51 50.70
CA GLN A 28 12.71 3.37 49.60
C GLN A 28 13.27 2.57 48.43
N GLN A 29 14.03 1.49 48.69
CA GLN A 29 14.49 0.60 47.62
C GLN A 29 13.33 -0.12 46.93
N SER A 30 12.31 -0.56 47.64
CA SER A 30 11.11 -1.19 47.06
C SER A 30 10.29 -0.21 46.24
N ILE A 31 10.21 1.07 46.63
CA ILE A 31 9.54 2.13 45.88
C ILE A 31 10.35 2.51 44.62
N LEU A 32 11.70 2.56 44.71
CA LEU A 32 12.56 2.78 43.55
C LEU A 32 12.49 1.63 42.54
N VAL A 33 12.54 0.38 43.00
CA VAL A 33 12.42 -0.81 42.16
C VAL A 33 11.01 -0.91 41.53
N ALA A 34 9.96 -0.52 42.25
CA ALA A 34 8.60 -0.43 41.71
C ALA A 34 8.46 0.73 40.72
N ALA A 35 9.13 1.87 40.94
CA ALA A 35 9.15 2.99 40.01
C ALA A 35 10.01 2.70 38.78
N GLU A 36 11.15 2.00 38.92
CA GLU A 36 11.96 1.52 37.78
C GLU A 36 11.24 0.43 36.99
N LYS A 37 10.54 -0.50 37.65
CA LYS A 37 9.66 -1.46 36.94
C LYS A 37 8.50 -0.80 36.22
N SER A 38 7.89 0.22 36.83
CA SER A 38 6.84 1.03 36.17
C SER A 38 7.38 1.92 35.04
N ALA A 39 8.66 2.27 35.03
CA ALA A 39 9.30 3.00 33.94
C ALA A 39 9.83 2.07 32.83
N ALA A 40 10.28 0.86 33.18
CA ALA A 40 10.71 -0.17 32.24
C ALA A 40 9.53 -0.85 31.51
N ASP A 41 8.33 -0.90 32.13
CA ASP A 41 7.09 -1.37 31.49
C ASP A 41 6.46 -0.33 30.54
N ARG A 42 7.06 0.84 30.37
CA ARG A 42 6.74 1.81 29.33
C ARG A 42 7.77 1.73 28.18
N GLU A 43 7.99 0.54 27.61
CA GLU A 43 8.40 0.53 26.20
C GLU A 43 7.33 1.30 25.42
N PRO A 44 7.74 2.22 24.54
CA PRO A 44 6.76 2.92 23.70
C PRO A 44 5.93 1.84 22.99
N GLN A 45 4.63 1.82 23.28
CA GLN A 45 3.73 0.84 22.71
C GLN A 45 3.93 0.86 21.20
N ARG A 46 4.24 -0.28 20.58
CA ARG A 46 4.41 -0.39 19.13
C ARG A 46 3.22 0.24 18.44
N LEU A 47 3.42 0.85 17.28
CA LEU A 47 2.34 1.51 16.52
C LEU A 47 1.17 0.55 16.25
N ALA A 48 1.44 -0.73 15.97
CA ALA A 48 0.40 -1.76 15.83
C ALA A 48 -0.54 -1.81 17.05
N GLY A 49 0.01 -1.79 18.27
CA GLY A 49 -0.80 -1.78 19.50
C GLY A 49 -1.58 -0.48 19.69
N GLN A 50 -1.04 0.67 19.23
CA GLN A 50 -1.79 1.94 19.25
C GLN A 50 -2.93 1.91 18.24
N ILE A 51 -2.71 1.37 17.04
CA ILE A 51 -3.77 1.15 16.03
C ILE A 51 -4.93 0.37 16.67
N ASP A 52 -4.63 -0.77 17.28
CA ASP A 52 -5.64 -1.63 17.88
C ASP A 52 -6.34 -0.97 19.07
N GLN A 53 -5.64 -0.15 19.82
CA GLN A 53 -6.24 0.61 20.92
C GLN A 53 -7.27 1.63 20.38
N PHE A 54 -6.89 2.50 19.43
CA PHE A 54 -7.78 3.51 18.88
C PHE A 54 -9.00 2.90 18.19
N ILE A 55 -8.81 1.81 17.44
CA ILE A 55 -9.91 1.08 16.80
C ILE A 55 -10.84 0.47 17.86
N ARG A 56 -10.30 -0.14 18.91
CA ARG A 56 -11.09 -0.73 19.99
C ARG A 56 -11.89 0.32 20.77
N GLU A 57 -11.30 1.50 21.03
CA GLU A 57 -12.00 2.62 21.67
C GLU A 57 -13.16 3.13 20.78
N ALA A 58 -12.95 3.22 19.46
CA ALA A 58 -14.01 3.56 18.52
C ALA A 58 -15.13 2.50 18.50
N HIS A 59 -14.79 1.20 18.49
CA HIS A 59 -15.78 0.12 18.56
C HIS A 59 -16.63 0.19 19.83
N GLN A 60 -16.04 0.50 20.98
CA GLN A 60 -16.78 0.67 22.23
C GLN A 60 -17.76 1.86 22.15
N ARG A 61 -17.31 3.00 21.62
CA ARG A 61 -18.11 4.21 21.47
C ARG A 61 -19.28 4.00 20.50
N GLU A 62 -19.01 3.35 19.37
CA GLU A 62 -19.94 3.15 18.27
C GLU A 62 -20.75 1.85 18.36
N GLN A 63 -20.52 1.04 19.40
CA GLN A 63 -21.17 -0.25 19.65
C GLN A 63 -20.97 -1.23 18.48
N VAL A 64 -19.77 -1.31 17.94
CA VAL A 64 -19.40 -2.26 16.90
C VAL A 64 -18.83 -3.53 17.52
N GLN A 65 -19.37 -4.69 17.12
CA GLN A 65 -18.83 -6.00 17.50
C GLN A 65 -17.63 -6.34 16.61
N ILE A 66 -16.51 -6.69 17.23
CA ILE A 66 -15.29 -7.06 16.50
C ILE A 66 -15.46 -8.48 15.96
N ALA A 67 -15.11 -8.68 14.67
CA ALA A 67 -15.02 -10.00 14.06
C ALA A 67 -13.88 -10.82 14.70
N PRO A 68 -13.94 -12.15 14.69
CA PRO A 68 -12.85 -12.98 15.17
C PRO A 68 -11.59 -12.83 14.28
N ARG A 69 -10.47 -13.30 14.80
CA ARG A 69 -9.21 -13.35 14.03
C ARG A 69 -9.34 -14.28 12.83
N ALA A 70 -8.83 -13.87 11.67
CA ALA A 70 -8.78 -14.67 10.46
C ALA A 70 -8.02 -16.00 10.67
N SER A 71 -8.44 -17.04 9.95
CA SER A 71 -7.67 -18.28 9.86
C SER A 71 -6.28 -18.01 9.27
N ASP A 72 -5.34 -18.94 9.47
CA ASP A 72 -4.00 -18.79 8.90
C ASP A 72 -4.00 -18.82 7.36
N ALA A 73 -4.91 -19.56 6.75
CA ALA A 73 -5.07 -19.59 5.30
C ALA A 73 -5.57 -18.25 4.76
N GLU A 74 -6.62 -17.68 5.37
CA GLU A 74 -7.15 -16.36 5.02
C GLU A 74 -6.10 -15.26 5.21
N PHE A 75 -5.43 -15.24 6.37
CA PHE A 75 -4.35 -14.29 6.64
C PHE A 75 -3.20 -14.40 5.63
N MET A 76 -2.74 -15.63 5.33
CA MET A 76 -1.63 -15.84 4.40
C MET A 76 -1.98 -15.37 2.99
N ARG A 77 -3.17 -15.73 2.46
CA ARG A 77 -3.63 -15.27 1.16
C ARG A 77 -3.67 -13.75 1.11
N ARG A 78 -4.29 -13.10 2.09
CA ARG A 78 -4.40 -11.66 2.20
C ARG A 78 -3.05 -10.97 2.18
N VAL A 79 -2.14 -11.35 3.07
CA VAL A 79 -0.84 -10.68 3.19
C VAL A 79 0.05 -10.89 1.96
N TYR A 80 -0.07 -12.02 1.25
CA TYR A 80 0.61 -12.24 -0.02
C TYR A 80 0.07 -11.33 -1.12
N LEU A 81 -1.25 -11.20 -1.24
CA LEU A 81 -1.89 -10.30 -2.20
C LEU A 81 -1.55 -8.83 -1.91
N ASP A 82 -1.53 -8.45 -0.64
CA ASP A 82 -1.25 -7.07 -0.22
C ASP A 82 0.22 -6.67 -0.33
N LEU A 83 1.15 -7.59 -0.08
CA LEU A 83 2.58 -7.28 -0.07
C LEU A 83 3.31 -7.71 -1.33
N SER A 84 2.86 -8.74 -2.05
CA SER A 84 3.53 -9.24 -3.25
C SER A 84 2.67 -9.22 -4.52
N GLY A 85 1.40 -8.82 -4.40
CA GLY A 85 0.47 -8.69 -5.53
C GLY A 85 0.01 -10.01 -6.14
N LYS A 86 0.29 -11.15 -5.51
CA LYS A 86 -0.07 -12.48 -6.00
C LYS A 86 -0.30 -13.47 -4.86
N ILE A 87 -1.01 -14.54 -5.15
CA ILE A 87 -1.25 -15.62 -4.20
C ILE A 87 0.05 -16.40 -3.87
N PRO A 88 0.12 -17.02 -2.68
CA PRO A 88 1.29 -17.83 -2.28
C PRO A 88 1.44 -19.11 -3.12
N PRO A 89 2.68 -19.58 -3.35
CA PRO A 89 2.91 -20.90 -3.91
C PRO A 89 2.40 -22.03 -3.00
N VAL A 90 1.90 -23.12 -3.57
CA VAL A 90 1.34 -24.27 -2.83
C VAL A 90 2.29 -24.81 -1.73
N ALA A 91 3.59 -24.90 -2.04
CA ALA A 91 4.58 -25.38 -1.07
C ALA A 91 4.66 -24.47 0.17
N GLU A 92 4.60 -23.15 -0.03
CA GLU A 92 4.63 -22.17 1.06
C GLU A 92 3.32 -22.19 1.87
N VAL A 93 2.16 -22.39 1.21
CA VAL A 93 0.89 -22.57 1.92
C VAL A 93 0.95 -23.77 2.86
N ARG A 94 1.40 -24.94 2.36
CA ARG A 94 1.54 -26.14 3.18
C ARG A 94 2.50 -25.94 4.35
N GLN A 95 3.66 -25.34 4.11
CA GLN A 95 4.64 -25.03 5.15
C GLN A 95 4.05 -24.11 6.22
N PHE A 96 3.40 -23.02 5.83
CA PHE A 96 2.85 -22.04 6.76
C PHE A 96 1.69 -22.61 7.59
N LEU A 97 0.81 -23.41 6.98
CA LEU A 97 -0.30 -24.04 7.70
C LEU A 97 0.19 -25.13 8.68
N ALA A 98 1.29 -25.82 8.38
CA ALA A 98 1.89 -26.81 9.25
C ALA A 98 2.75 -26.18 10.39
N ASP A 99 3.17 -24.93 10.23
CA ASP A 99 3.97 -24.23 11.23
C ASP A 99 3.11 -23.85 12.45
N THR A 100 3.58 -24.21 13.65
CA THR A 100 2.91 -23.95 14.93
C THR A 100 3.58 -22.83 15.74
N THR A 101 4.58 -22.15 15.19
CA THR A 101 5.28 -21.06 15.90
C THR A 101 4.35 -19.88 16.13
N PRO A 102 4.35 -19.26 17.35
CA PRO A 102 3.40 -18.20 17.70
C PRO A 102 3.55 -16.94 16.84
N ASP A 103 4.76 -16.64 16.37
CA ASP A 103 5.14 -15.44 15.62
C ASP A 103 5.21 -15.66 14.10
N LYS A 104 4.76 -16.81 13.59
CA LYS A 104 4.83 -17.16 12.15
C LYS A 104 4.22 -16.11 11.23
N ARG A 105 3.15 -15.41 11.66
CA ARG A 105 2.51 -14.34 10.88
C ARG A 105 3.43 -13.13 10.75
N SER A 106 4.06 -12.71 11.83
CA SER A 106 5.04 -11.61 11.82
C SER A 106 6.28 -11.96 10.99
N GLN A 107 6.78 -13.19 11.11
CA GLN A 107 7.89 -13.68 10.29
C GLN A 107 7.53 -13.71 8.80
N LEU A 108 6.29 -14.08 8.46
CA LEU A 108 5.80 -14.04 7.08
C LEU A 108 5.77 -12.59 6.54
N ILE A 109 5.27 -11.63 7.32
CA ILE A 109 5.27 -10.21 6.96
C ILE A 109 6.69 -9.73 6.64
N GLU A 110 7.67 -10.00 7.53
CA GLU A 110 9.07 -9.59 7.33
C GLU A 110 9.66 -10.19 6.05
N ARG A 111 9.41 -11.48 5.80
CA ARG A 111 9.89 -12.16 4.60
C ARG A 111 9.30 -11.54 3.33
N LEU A 112 8.01 -11.21 3.34
CA LEU A 112 7.36 -10.58 2.18
C LEU A 112 7.84 -9.14 1.95
N LEU A 113 8.04 -8.33 3.00
CA LEU A 113 8.61 -6.99 2.92
C LEU A 113 10.03 -6.97 2.35
N ALA A 114 10.80 -8.04 2.59
CA ALA A 114 12.15 -8.20 2.04
C ALA A 114 12.17 -8.83 0.63
N SER A 115 11.03 -9.27 0.10
CA SER A 115 10.95 -10.02 -1.15
C SER A 115 11.02 -9.12 -2.41
N PRO A 116 11.52 -9.64 -3.54
CA PRO A 116 11.38 -8.94 -4.82
C PRO A 116 9.91 -8.70 -5.22
N GLY A 117 8.99 -9.57 -4.77
CA GLY A 117 7.55 -9.42 -5.01
C GLY A 117 7.00 -8.11 -4.44
N PHE A 118 7.45 -7.70 -3.25
CA PHE A 118 7.11 -6.41 -2.66
C PHE A 118 7.51 -5.25 -3.59
N VAL A 119 8.75 -5.25 -4.08
CA VAL A 119 9.25 -4.20 -4.96
C VAL A 119 8.41 -4.11 -6.24
N VAL A 120 8.11 -5.26 -6.87
CA VAL A 120 7.30 -5.29 -8.10
C VAL A 120 5.89 -4.76 -7.85
N HIS A 121 5.23 -5.27 -6.82
CA HIS A 121 3.85 -4.90 -6.50
C HIS A 121 3.71 -3.41 -6.14
N PHE A 122 4.55 -2.92 -5.25
CA PHE A 122 4.52 -1.51 -4.85
C PHE A 122 4.96 -0.57 -5.98
N THR A 123 5.80 -1.01 -6.91
CA THR A 123 6.06 -0.27 -8.14
C THR A 123 4.79 -0.05 -8.96
N SER A 124 3.99 -1.10 -9.18
CA SER A 124 2.73 -0.99 -9.91
C SER A 124 1.74 -0.07 -9.19
N LEU A 125 1.57 -0.22 -7.87
CA LEU A 125 0.68 0.63 -7.07
C LEU A 125 1.07 2.12 -7.15
N TRP A 126 2.35 2.43 -6.96
CA TRP A 126 2.80 3.83 -7.05
C TRP A 126 2.73 4.38 -8.46
N ARG A 127 3.00 3.57 -9.49
CA ARG A 127 2.80 3.98 -10.90
C ARG A 127 1.35 4.39 -11.15
N GLU A 128 0.38 3.60 -10.70
CA GLU A 128 -1.04 3.91 -10.86
C GLU A 128 -1.45 5.20 -10.15
N ILE A 129 -0.94 5.43 -8.95
CA ILE A 129 -1.22 6.65 -8.17
C ILE A 129 -0.60 7.88 -8.82
N LEU A 130 0.62 7.76 -9.35
CA LEU A 130 1.42 8.90 -9.83
C LEU A 130 1.21 9.20 -11.31
N ILE A 131 0.93 8.17 -12.12
CA ILE A 131 0.73 8.29 -13.57
C ILE A 131 -0.55 7.54 -13.99
N PRO A 132 -1.73 7.92 -13.47
CA PRO A 132 -2.99 7.27 -13.84
C PRO A 132 -3.31 7.44 -15.34
N GLU A 133 -2.79 8.51 -15.97
CA GLU A 133 -2.96 8.78 -17.40
C GLU A 133 -2.41 7.65 -18.30
N ALA A 134 -1.45 6.85 -17.81
CA ALA A 134 -0.91 5.72 -18.56
C ALA A 134 -1.97 4.66 -18.91
N GLY A 135 -3.08 4.61 -18.18
CA GLY A 135 -4.22 3.76 -18.50
C GLY A 135 -4.93 4.16 -19.79
N THR A 136 -5.03 5.46 -20.09
CA THR A 136 -5.84 5.99 -21.19
C THR A 136 -5.04 6.70 -22.29
N ASP A 137 -3.86 7.24 -21.97
CA ASP A 137 -3.00 7.96 -22.89
C ASP A 137 -1.83 7.09 -23.39
N PRO A 138 -1.76 6.72 -24.68
CA PRO A 138 -0.65 5.95 -25.24
C PRO A 138 0.72 6.63 -25.07
N PHE A 139 0.79 7.96 -25.06
CA PHE A 139 2.03 8.70 -24.89
C PHE A 139 2.54 8.59 -23.43
N ALA A 140 1.64 8.74 -22.46
CA ALA A 140 1.98 8.49 -21.05
C ALA A 140 2.39 7.03 -20.84
N ARG A 141 1.74 6.07 -21.51
CA ARG A 141 2.07 4.63 -21.44
C ARG A 141 3.49 4.33 -21.91
N GLN A 142 4.01 5.04 -22.91
CA GLN A 142 5.39 4.87 -23.38
C GLN A 142 6.45 5.24 -22.32
N GLN A 143 6.09 6.07 -21.34
CA GLN A 143 7.00 6.50 -20.27
C GLN A 143 7.04 5.51 -19.08
N VAL A 144 6.08 4.58 -19.03
CA VAL A 144 5.92 3.64 -17.90
C VAL A 144 7.17 2.80 -17.64
N PRO A 145 7.84 2.18 -18.65
CA PRO A 145 8.98 1.30 -18.39
C PRO A 145 10.15 2.01 -17.67
N GLU A 146 10.47 3.23 -18.06
CA GLU A 146 11.54 4.03 -17.43
C GLU A 146 11.14 4.42 -15.99
N PHE A 147 9.91 4.89 -15.82
CA PHE A 147 9.39 5.28 -14.50
C PHE A 147 9.35 4.11 -13.52
N GLU A 148 8.89 2.95 -13.96
CA GLU A 148 8.89 1.76 -13.12
C GLU A 148 10.30 1.25 -12.82
N ALA A 149 11.25 1.35 -13.74
CA ALA A 149 12.64 1.02 -13.48
C ALA A 149 13.24 1.93 -12.40
N TRP A 150 12.92 3.23 -12.44
CA TRP A 150 13.29 4.18 -11.40
C TRP A 150 12.63 3.83 -10.06
N LEU A 151 11.31 3.62 -10.02
CA LEU A 151 10.58 3.24 -8.81
C LEU A 151 11.11 1.96 -8.17
N ARG A 152 11.38 0.93 -8.98
CA ARG A 152 11.97 -0.34 -8.51
C ARG A 152 13.32 -0.11 -7.83
N THR A 153 14.13 0.79 -8.36
CA THR A 153 15.42 1.15 -7.77
C THR A 153 15.21 1.85 -6.42
N GLN A 154 14.29 2.81 -6.32
CA GLN A 154 14.00 3.51 -5.08
C GLN A 154 13.46 2.55 -3.99
N LEU A 155 12.49 1.71 -4.34
CA LEU A 155 11.88 0.75 -3.41
C LEU A 155 12.86 -0.36 -2.97
N ARG A 156 13.78 -0.78 -3.85
CA ARG A 156 14.83 -1.75 -3.52
C ARG A 156 15.86 -1.18 -2.54
N ASN A 157 16.14 0.11 -2.65
CA ASN A 157 17.08 0.82 -1.79
C ASN A 157 16.45 1.32 -0.49
N ASP A 158 15.18 0.97 -0.22
CA ASP A 158 14.42 1.44 0.93
C ASP A 158 14.41 2.98 1.06
N THR A 159 14.38 3.68 -0.10
CA THR A 159 14.33 5.14 -0.13
C THR A 159 13.09 5.63 0.63
N SER A 160 13.27 6.57 1.55
CA SER A 160 12.17 7.11 2.34
C SER A 160 11.11 7.76 1.45
N TYR A 161 9.84 7.69 1.87
CA TYR A 161 8.75 8.27 1.08
C TYR A 161 8.90 9.78 0.88
N ALA A 162 9.49 10.48 1.84
CA ALA A 162 9.81 11.90 1.70
C ALA A 162 10.86 12.14 0.61
N ALA A 163 11.94 11.35 0.59
CA ALA A 163 12.96 11.46 -0.45
C ALA A 163 12.43 11.08 -1.84
N LEU A 164 11.54 10.06 -1.91
CA LEU A 164 10.85 9.68 -3.15
C LEU A 164 9.98 10.84 -3.68
N ALA A 165 9.19 11.48 -2.82
CA ALA A 165 8.38 12.63 -3.18
C ALA A 165 9.24 13.82 -3.64
N GLN A 166 10.36 14.10 -2.94
CA GLN A 166 11.32 15.14 -3.34
C GLN A 166 11.92 14.85 -4.72
N ALA A 167 12.33 13.62 -4.97
CA ALA A 167 12.90 13.23 -6.27
C ALA A 167 11.89 13.36 -7.42
N ILE A 168 10.61 13.07 -7.18
CA ILE A 168 9.55 13.24 -8.19
C ILE A 168 9.30 14.73 -8.46
N ILE A 169 9.04 15.53 -7.42
CA ILE A 169 8.68 16.94 -7.56
C ILE A 169 9.86 17.78 -8.06
N GLY A 170 11.07 17.50 -7.57
CA GLY A 170 12.31 18.17 -7.94
C GLY A 170 13.04 17.52 -9.13
N ALA A 171 12.39 16.64 -9.92
CA ALA A 171 13.05 15.91 -11.01
C ALA A 171 13.89 16.81 -11.92
N PRO A 172 15.17 16.51 -12.18
CA PRO A 172 16.04 17.31 -13.03
C PRO A 172 15.66 17.18 -14.52
N PHE A 173 15.73 18.30 -15.26
CA PHE A 173 15.46 18.33 -16.69
C PHE A 173 16.66 18.79 -17.54
N ASP A 174 17.69 19.37 -16.93
CA ASP A 174 18.83 19.99 -17.62
C ASP A 174 19.93 18.98 -18.02
N GLN A 175 19.58 17.81 -18.50
CA GLN A 175 20.57 16.85 -18.97
C GLN A 175 20.63 16.86 -20.50
N ASP A 176 21.83 17.11 -21.05
CA ASP A 176 22.08 17.10 -22.49
C ASP A 176 21.64 15.78 -23.13
N ALA A 177 20.81 15.86 -24.16
CA ALA A 177 20.32 14.70 -24.94
C ALA A 177 21.46 13.82 -25.51
N ALA A 178 22.68 14.35 -25.61
CA ALA A 178 23.86 13.65 -26.07
C ALA A 178 24.38 12.55 -25.09
N GLN A 179 23.89 12.54 -23.84
CA GLN A 179 24.27 11.53 -22.81
C GLN A 179 23.18 10.49 -22.59
N ALA A 180 22.12 10.47 -23.40
CA ALA A 180 20.93 9.64 -23.19
C ALA A 180 21.20 8.11 -23.17
N GLU A 181 22.27 7.63 -23.80
CA GLU A 181 22.58 6.19 -23.84
C GLU A 181 23.11 5.61 -22.51
N THR A 182 23.48 6.46 -21.54
CA THR A 182 24.04 6.04 -20.24
C THR A 182 23.22 6.54 -19.05
N MET A 183 22.03 7.09 -19.28
CA MET A 183 21.26 7.76 -18.22
C MET A 183 20.55 6.75 -17.30
N GLU A 184 20.69 6.98 -16.00
CA GLU A 184 19.87 6.30 -15.02
C GLU A 184 18.38 6.65 -15.20
N PRO A 185 17.46 5.69 -14.96
CA PRO A 185 16.02 5.95 -15.01
C PRO A 185 15.63 7.12 -14.13
N THR A 186 14.68 7.94 -14.58
CA THR A 186 14.24 9.17 -13.91
C THR A 186 12.74 9.22 -13.68
N PRO A 187 12.23 10.05 -12.73
CA PRO A 187 10.80 10.22 -12.52
C PRO A 187 10.13 11.22 -13.48
N ARG A 188 10.75 11.55 -14.61
CA ARG A 188 10.24 12.55 -15.59
C ARG A 188 8.86 12.21 -16.13
N ALA A 189 8.50 10.93 -16.18
CA ALA A 189 7.21 10.49 -16.65
C ALA A 189 6.03 11.14 -15.87
N PHE A 190 6.22 11.49 -14.60
CA PHE A 190 5.23 12.25 -13.83
C PHE A 190 4.87 13.58 -14.50
N TYR A 191 5.85 14.27 -15.06
CA TYR A 191 5.66 15.55 -15.76
C TYR A 191 5.12 15.36 -17.18
N VAL A 192 5.71 14.41 -17.89
CA VAL A 192 5.35 14.12 -19.30
C VAL A 192 3.91 13.66 -19.42
N SER A 193 3.44 12.79 -18.51
CA SER A 193 2.05 12.33 -18.49
C SER A 193 1.03 13.46 -18.26
N LYS A 194 1.43 14.54 -17.60
CA LYS A 194 0.61 15.74 -17.38
C LYS A 194 0.85 16.82 -18.42
N GLN A 195 1.51 16.45 -19.54
CA GLN A 195 1.79 17.33 -20.69
C GLN A 195 2.53 18.62 -20.26
N LEU A 196 3.29 18.58 -19.16
CA LEU A 196 4.00 19.73 -18.59
C LEU A 196 3.10 20.93 -18.28
N LYS A 197 1.79 20.73 -18.18
CA LYS A 197 0.84 21.80 -17.85
C LYS A 197 0.92 22.14 -16.35
N PRO A 198 1.22 23.39 -16.00
CA PRO A 198 1.33 23.80 -14.59
C PRO A 198 0.09 23.47 -13.75
N GLU A 199 -1.09 23.65 -14.31
CA GLU A 199 -2.36 23.33 -13.66
C GLU A 199 -2.54 21.84 -13.39
N SER A 200 -2.19 20.98 -14.36
CA SER A 200 -2.27 19.54 -14.20
C SER A 200 -1.24 19.02 -13.20
N LEU A 201 -0.04 19.56 -13.23
CA LEU A 201 1.03 19.24 -12.28
C LEU A 201 0.68 19.66 -10.86
N ALA A 202 0.09 20.85 -10.69
CA ALA A 202 -0.37 21.35 -9.40
C ALA A 202 -1.47 20.44 -8.81
N ALA A 203 -2.51 20.13 -9.59
CA ALA A 203 -3.60 19.26 -9.19
C ALA A 203 -3.09 17.86 -8.81
N SER A 204 -2.26 17.23 -9.67
CA SER A 204 -1.71 15.91 -9.40
C SER A 204 -0.78 15.88 -8.19
N THR A 205 0.05 16.92 -8.00
CA THR A 205 0.95 17.02 -6.84
C THR A 205 0.16 17.17 -5.55
N SER A 206 -0.87 18.02 -5.52
CA SER A 206 -1.68 18.21 -4.32
C SER A 206 -2.48 16.96 -3.96
N ARG A 207 -3.06 16.27 -4.93
CA ARG A 207 -3.77 14.98 -4.70
C ARG A 207 -2.84 13.88 -4.24
N ALA A 208 -1.69 13.70 -4.92
CA ALA A 208 -0.79 12.59 -4.64
C ALA A 208 -0.08 12.74 -3.29
N PHE A 209 0.39 13.94 -2.94
CA PHE A 209 1.26 14.15 -1.80
C PHE A 209 0.63 14.92 -0.63
N LEU A 210 -0.40 15.73 -0.87
CA LEU A 210 -1.07 16.48 0.19
C LEU A 210 -2.48 15.96 0.50
N GLY A 211 -3.04 15.10 -0.36
CA GLY A 211 -4.38 14.55 -0.16
C GLY A 211 -5.49 15.60 -0.26
N VAL A 212 -5.27 16.69 -0.99
CA VAL A 212 -6.26 17.76 -1.15
C VAL A 212 -6.61 17.95 -2.63
N ARG A 213 -7.90 18.14 -2.90
CA ARG A 213 -8.45 18.37 -4.24
C ARG A 213 -8.59 19.88 -4.47
N ILE A 214 -7.63 20.48 -5.17
CA ILE A 214 -7.64 21.91 -5.47
C ILE A 214 -8.07 22.23 -6.91
N GLU A 215 -8.26 21.24 -7.75
CA GLU A 215 -8.55 21.39 -9.18
C GLU A 215 -9.86 22.14 -9.46
N CYS A 216 -10.87 22.05 -8.61
CA CYS A 216 -12.10 22.84 -8.73
C CYS A 216 -11.81 24.35 -8.61
N ALA A 217 -10.74 24.72 -7.89
CA ALA A 217 -10.32 26.10 -7.75
C ALA A 217 -9.55 26.65 -8.98
N GLN A 218 -9.35 25.85 -10.03
CA GLN A 218 -8.73 26.29 -11.28
C GLN A 218 -9.55 27.40 -11.99
N CYS A 219 -10.87 27.23 -12.06
CA CYS A 219 -11.75 28.13 -12.81
C CYS A 219 -12.44 29.19 -11.94
N HIS A 220 -12.78 28.85 -10.69
CA HIS A 220 -13.45 29.74 -9.73
C HIS A 220 -13.08 29.30 -8.30
N ASP A 221 -13.44 30.10 -7.31
CA ASP A 221 -13.27 29.69 -5.91
C ASP A 221 -13.98 28.36 -5.64
N HIS A 222 -13.34 27.46 -4.90
CA HIS A 222 -13.88 26.11 -4.66
C HIS A 222 -15.29 26.17 -4.05
N PRO A 223 -16.29 25.47 -4.62
CA PRO A 223 -17.68 25.64 -4.22
C PRO A 223 -18.02 25.07 -2.84
N PHE A 224 -17.24 24.11 -2.35
CA PHE A 224 -17.51 23.36 -1.11
C PHE A 224 -16.32 23.40 -0.11
N ASP A 225 -15.20 24.01 -0.48
CA ASP A 225 -14.02 24.13 0.37
C ASP A 225 -13.49 25.56 0.37
N THR A 226 -12.48 25.85 1.18
CA THR A 226 -11.92 27.19 1.37
C THR A 226 -10.97 27.64 0.28
N TRP A 227 -10.60 26.78 -0.65
CA TRP A 227 -9.61 27.05 -1.70
C TRP A 227 -10.08 28.13 -2.67
N LYS A 228 -9.23 29.14 -2.88
CA LYS A 228 -9.49 30.23 -3.82
C LYS A 228 -8.79 29.99 -5.15
N GLN A 229 -9.37 30.50 -6.25
CA GLN A 229 -8.76 30.45 -7.57
C GLN A 229 -7.33 30.98 -7.57
N GLU A 230 -7.11 32.08 -6.86
CA GLU A 230 -5.77 32.66 -6.76
C GLU A 230 -4.76 31.75 -6.05
N GLN A 231 -5.19 31.02 -5.00
CA GLN A 231 -4.32 30.04 -4.31
C GLN A 231 -3.93 28.89 -5.23
N PHE A 232 -4.88 28.36 -6.02
CA PHE A 232 -4.60 27.34 -7.03
C PHE A 232 -3.51 27.81 -8.01
N TRP A 233 -3.68 28.99 -8.61
CA TRP A 233 -2.73 29.50 -9.60
C TRP A 233 -1.39 29.89 -8.99
N LYS A 234 -1.36 30.39 -7.76
CA LYS A 234 -0.11 30.59 -7.00
C LYS A 234 0.64 29.26 -6.77
N PHE A 235 -0.08 28.19 -6.49
CA PHE A 235 0.52 26.85 -6.36
C PHE A 235 0.96 26.29 -7.72
N ALA A 236 0.17 26.48 -8.76
CA ALA A 236 0.53 26.09 -10.13
C ALA A 236 1.78 26.83 -10.67
N ALA A 237 2.03 28.06 -10.19
CA ALA A 237 3.18 28.83 -10.62
C ALA A 237 4.53 28.16 -10.31
N PHE A 238 4.63 27.26 -9.32
CA PHE A 238 5.85 26.48 -9.09
C PHE A 238 6.26 25.65 -10.31
N PHE A 239 5.32 25.32 -11.20
CA PHE A 239 5.51 24.51 -12.40
C PHE A 239 5.50 25.34 -13.69
N ALA A 240 5.50 26.69 -13.60
CA ALA A 240 5.35 27.55 -14.78
C ALA A 240 6.67 27.80 -15.54
N ASN A 241 7.82 27.48 -14.96
CA ASN A 241 9.14 27.86 -15.50
C ASN A 241 9.74 26.82 -16.47
N PHE A 242 8.91 26.08 -17.21
CA PHE A 242 9.40 25.22 -18.28
C PHE A 242 9.47 25.99 -19.61
N ASP A 243 10.65 26.00 -20.24
CA ASP A 243 10.80 26.51 -21.60
C ASP A 243 10.16 25.55 -22.61
N GLN A 244 8.96 25.92 -23.08
CA GLN A 244 8.21 25.16 -24.06
C GLN A 244 8.64 25.44 -25.51
N SER A 245 9.58 26.35 -25.74
CA SER A 245 10.01 26.77 -27.09
C SER A 245 10.70 25.66 -27.88
N GLN A 246 11.13 24.59 -27.23
CA GLN A 246 11.80 23.42 -27.84
C GLN A 246 10.91 22.18 -28.04
N GLN A 247 9.60 22.29 -27.84
CA GLN A 247 8.65 21.18 -27.96
C GLN A 247 8.56 20.53 -29.36
N ASN A 248 9.19 21.10 -30.39
CA ASN A 248 9.03 20.63 -31.78
C ASN A 248 9.94 19.47 -32.21
N ASN A 249 10.72 18.86 -31.31
CA ASN A 249 11.57 17.72 -31.64
C ASN A 249 11.05 16.43 -30.99
N LEU A 250 9.98 15.88 -31.53
CA LEU A 250 9.40 14.57 -31.17
C LEU A 250 10.35 13.37 -31.36
N ILE A 251 11.52 13.57 -32.02
CA ILE A 251 12.41 12.49 -32.43
C ILE A 251 13.70 12.41 -31.58
N THR A 252 14.08 13.49 -30.88
CA THR A 252 15.40 13.55 -30.19
C THR A 252 15.33 13.62 -28.68
N GLY A 253 14.19 13.34 -28.07
CA GLY A 253 13.99 13.46 -26.63
C GLY A 253 13.70 14.92 -26.22
N PHE A 254 12.85 15.08 -25.20
CA PHE A 254 12.52 16.40 -24.66
C PHE A 254 13.71 16.97 -23.91
N SER A 255 14.44 17.91 -24.51
CA SER A 255 15.32 18.80 -23.75
C SER A 255 14.44 19.88 -23.11
N LEU A 256 13.99 19.61 -21.88
CA LEU A 256 13.26 20.59 -21.09
C LEU A 256 14.25 21.34 -20.22
N ARG A 257 14.29 22.65 -20.39
CA ARG A 257 15.09 23.53 -19.55
C ARG A 257 14.18 24.26 -18.57
N GLU A 258 14.53 24.18 -17.30
CA GLU A 258 13.89 25.02 -16.28
C GLU A 258 14.52 26.42 -16.31
N VAL A 259 13.69 27.47 -16.47
CA VAL A 259 14.17 28.85 -16.44
C VAL A 259 14.33 29.29 -14.98
N THR A 260 15.51 29.78 -14.65
CA THR A 260 15.82 30.32 -13.31
C THR A 260 15.10 31.65 -13.07
N GLY A 261 14.56 31.83 -11.88
CA GLY A 261 13.90 33.06 -11.46
C GLY A 261 12.66 32.82 -10.61
N LYS A 262 12.05 33.90 -10.17
CA LYS A 262 10.80 33.87 -9.41
C LYS A 262 9.67 33.39 -10.31
N PRO A 263 9.05 32.21 -10.02
CA PRO A 263 8.04 31.67 -10.90
C PRO A 263 6.74 32.47 -10.78
N ALA A 264 6.16 32.81 -11.92
CA ALA A 264 4.89 33.50 -12.00
C ALA A 264 4.06 32.97 -13.17
N ILE A 265 2.74 32.97 -13.02
CA ILE A 265 1.80 32.49 -14.03
C ILE A 265 0.64 33.48 -14.19
N LYS A 266 0.17 33.64 -15.40
CA LYS A 266 -1.03 34.43 -15.70
C LYS A 266 -2.26 33.57 -15.47
N ILE A 267 -3.21 34.04 -14.66
CA ILE A 267 -4.52 33.39 -14.51
C ILE A 267 -5.25 33.46 -15.84
N PRO A 268 -5.67 32.34 -16.46
CA PRO A 268 -6.40 32.31 -17.73
C PRO A 268 -7.61 33.25 -17.71
N ASP A 269 -7.93 33.81 -18.87
CA ASP A 269 -9.05 34.74 -19.09
C ASP A 269 -9.01 36.01 -18.22
N THR A 270 -7.87 36.27 -17.56
CA THR A 270 -7.64 37.51 -16.78
C THR A 270 -6.34 38.17 -17.18
N ASN A 271 -6.12 39.40 -16.70
CA ASN A 271 -4.81 40.09 -16.80
C ASN A 271 -3.98 39.99 -15.51
N ARG A 272 -4.36 39.10 -14.60
CA ARG A 272 -3.70 38.93 -13.29
C ARG A 272 -2.52 37.98 -13.44
N LEU A 273 -1.31 38.47 -13.13
CA LEU A 273 -0.11 37.68 -12.94
C LEU A 273 0.02 37.36 -11.45
N VAL A 274 0.23 36.10 -11.10
CA VAL A 274 0.43 35.65 -9.73
C VAL A 274 1.76 34.95 -9.60
N GLU A 275 2.43 35.14 -8.48
CA GLU A 275 3.71 34.53 -8.15
C GLU A 275 3.49 33.26 -7.33
N ALA A 276 4.46 32.33 -7.38
CA ALA A 276 4.37 31.09 -6.63
C ALA A 276 4.27 31.33 -5.12
N SER A 277 3.35 30.61 -4.49
CA SER A 277 3.16 30.58 -3.04
C SER A 277 2.69 29.20 -2.60
N PHE A 278 3.11 28.78 -1.41
CA PHE A 278 2.63 27.55 -0.80
C PHE A 278 1.13 27.62 -0.45
N LEU A 279 0.45 26.47 -0.40
CA LEU A 279 -1.00 26.42 -0.10
C LEU A 279 -1.36 27.02 1.27
N ASN A 280 -0.45 26.99 2.24
CA ASN A 280 -0.64 27.63 3.55
C ASN A 280 -0.40 29.14 3.56
N GLY A 281 -0.14 29.75 2.39
CA GLY A 281 0.11 31.19 2.24
C GLY A 281 1.46 31.69 2.77
N LYS A 282 2.35 30.80 3.21
CA LYS A 282 3.68 31.20 3.69
C LYS A 282 4.48 31.81 2.53
N GLU A 283 5.00 33.00 2.76
CA GLU A 283 5.86 33.72 1.81
C GLU A 283 7.19 33.01 1.60
N ILE A 284 7.72 33.10 0.39
CA ILE A 284 8.98 32.48 -0.03
C ILE A 284 10.00 33.56 -0.25
N ASP A 285 11.12 33.49 0.45
CA ASP A 285 12.26 34.34 0.19
C ASP A 285 13.05 33.79 -1.01
N TRP A 286 12.82 34.38 -2.19
CA TRP A 286 13.45 33.95 -3.44
C TRP A 286 14.92 34.39 -3.56
N GLU A 287 15.40 35.33 -2.72
CA GLU A 287 16.77 35.84 -2.79
C GLU A 287 17.78 35.05 -1.98
N GLN A 288 17.34 34.38 -0.93
CA GLN A 288 18.22 33.69 0.02
C GLN A 288 18.78 32.36 -0.45
N ASN A 289 18.32 31.75 -1.58
CA ASN A 289 18.74 30.41 -1.96
C ASN A 289 18.79 30.23 -3.48
N GLN A 290 19.87 29.60 -3.97
CA GLN A 290 20.05 29.22 -5.39
C GLN A 290 19.18 28.04 -5.84
N ARG A 291 18.26 27.54 -4.99
CA ARG A 291 17.39 26.38 -5.27
C ARG A 291 16.26 26.76 -6.22
N GLY A 292 15.94 25.82 -7.12
CA GLY A 292 14.84 25.98 -8.06
C GLY A 292 13.45 25.99 -7.39
N PRO A 293 12.43 26.51 -8.08
CA PRO A 293 11.06 26.58 -7.54
C PRO A 293 10.50 25.23 -7.09
N ARG A 294 10.66 24.19 -7.90
CA ARG A 294 10.16 22.84 -7.61
C ARG A 294 10.90 22.16 -6.47
N GLU A 295 12.20 22.42 -6.34
CA GLU A 295 13.01 21.95 -5.22
C GLU A 295 12.52 22.53 -3.89
N ARG A 296 12.23 23.84 -3.85
CA ARG A 296 11.61 24.49 -2.70
C ARG A 296 10.21 23.99 -2.38
N LEU A 297 9.41 23.72 -3.43
CA LEU A 297 8.10 23.10 -3.25
C LEU A 297 8.23 21.71 -2.62
N SER A 298 9.15 20.89 -3.11
CA SER A 298 9.36 19.54 -2.59
C SER A 298 9.79 19.52 -1.13
N GLU A 299 10.67 20.44 -0.73
CA GLU A 299 11.09 20.64 0.66
C GLU A 299 9.93 21.07 1.56
N TRP A 300 9.10 22.00 1.08
CA TRP A 300 7.92 22.43 1.85
C TRP A 300 6.92 21.28 2.01
N ILE A 301 6.64 20.54 0.94
CA ILE A 301 5.71 19.41 0.98
C ILE A 301 6.18 18.36 2.01
N THR A 302 7.45 18.00 2.00
CA THR A 302 8.00 16.93 2.85
C THR A 302 8.45 17.40 4.23
N SER A 303 8.33 18.71 4.51
CA SER A 303 8.66 19.28 5.81
C SER A 303 7.82 18.67 6.92
N SER A 304 8.42 18.40 8.08
CA SER A 304 7.70 17.96 9.29
C SER A 304 6.67 18.99 9.78
N GLN A 305 6.75 20.25 9.31
CA GLN A 305 5.79 21.30 9.61
C GLN A 305 4.62 21.34 8.61
N ASN A 306 4.66 20.53 7.54
CA ASN A 306 3.55 20.46 6.61
C ASN A 306 2.38 19.68 7.25
N PRO A 307 1.16 20.25 7.32
CA PRO A 307 0.05 19.63 8.02
C PRO A 307 -0.58 18.45 7.26
N TYR A 308 -0.28 18.31 5.97
CA TYR A 308 -0.95 17.36 5.07
C TYR A 308 -0.10 16.13 4.76
N PHE A 309 1.18 16.29 4.41
CA PHE A 309 1.99 15.24 3.78
C PHE A 309 1.99 13.91 4.55
N ALA A 310 2.33 13.95 5.85
CA ALA A 310 2.35 12.73 6.66
C ALA A 310 0.97 12.08 6.78
N LYS A 311 -0.08 12.89 7.00
CA LYS A 311 -1.48 12.40 7.11
C LYS A 311 -1.98 11.81 5.80
N ALA A 312 -1.76 12.50 4.68
CA ALA A 312 -2.15 12.01 3.36
C ALA A 312 -1.44 10.70 3.02
N SER A 313 -0.14 10.61 3.34
CA SER A 313 0.65 9.41 3.11
C SER A 313 0.13 8.21 3.90
N VAL A 314 -0.05 8.35 5.21
CA VAL A 314 -0.53 7.23 6.04
C VAL A 314 -1.97 6.86 5.70
N ASN A 315 -2.82 7.83 5.37
CA ASN A 315 -4.20 7.58 4.94
C ASN A 315 -4.25 6.77 3.64
N ARG A 316 -3.41 7.11 2.68
CA ARG A 316 -3.29 6.38 1.41
C ARG A 316 -2.78 4.96 1.62
N ILE A 317 -1.70 4.78 2.41
CA ILE A 317 -1.20 3.45 2.74
C ILE A 317 -2.27 2.64 3.47
N TRP A 318 -2.97 3.21 4.45
CA TRP A 318 -4.08 2.56 5.12
C TRP A 318 -5.15 2.09 4.14
N SER A 319 -5.54 2.93 3.18
CA SER A 319 -6.56 2.58 2.19
C SER A 319 -6.15 1.42 1.28
N LEU A 320 -4.86 1.26 0.97
CA LEU A 320 -4.37 0.12 0.19
C LEU A 320 -4.64 -1.22 0.90
N PHE A 321 -4.60 -1.23 2.24
CA PHE A 321 -4.84 -2.44 3.04
C PHE A 321 -6.31 -2.65 3.40
N PHE A 322 -7.06 -1.58 3.67
CA PHE A 322 -8.44 -1.66 4.13
C PHE A 322 -9.49 -1.32 3.06
N GLY A 323 -9.06 -1.00 1.84
CA GLY A 323 -9.97 -0.61 0.74
C GLY A 323 -10.67 0.73 0.96
N ARG A 324 -10.39 1.40 2.09
CA ARG A 324 -10.97 2.66 2.50
C ARG A 324 -9.99 3.43 3.36
N GLY A 325 -9.89 4.74 3.14
CA GLY A 325 -9.11 5.64 3.99
C GLY A 325 -9.78 5.93 5.34
N ILE A 326 -8.98 6.41 6.29
CA ILE A 326 -9.49 7.04 7.54
C ILE A 326 -10.20 8.36 7.18
N VAL A 327 -9.66 9.08 6.19
CA VAL A 327 -10.36 10.10 5.39
C VAL A 327 -10.70 9.44 4.05
N ASP A 328 -11.96 9.47 3.64
CA ASP A 328 -12.43 8.80 2.42
C ASP A 328 -13.46 9.67 1.68
N PRO A 329 -13.19 10.06 0.42
CA PRO A 329 -12.06 9.68 -0.47
C PRO A 329 -10.69 10.07 0.07
N VAL A 330 -9.66 9.26 -0.30
CA VAL A 330 -8.30 9.34 0.29
C VAL A 330 -7.55 10.64 0.00
N ASP A 331 -7.98 11.39 -0.98
CA ASP A 331 -7.40 12.65 -1.46
C ASP A 331 -8.32 13.86 -1.22
N ASP A 332 -9.28 13.72 -0.29
CA ASP A 332 -10.23 14.77 0.07
C ASP A 332 -10.13 15.18 1.56
N PHE A 333 -8.96 15.70 1.92
CA PHE A 333 -8.73 16.29 3.24
C PHE A 333 -9.37 17.68 3.30
N SER A 334 -10.68 17.72 3.48
CA SER A 334 -11.46 18.96 3.59
C SER A 334 -12.20 19.05 4.93
N ALA A 335 -12.63 20.25 5.28
CA ALA A 335 -13.41 20.48 6.50
C ALA A 335 -14.78 19.78 6.49
N THR A 336 -15.30 19.48 5.30
CA THR A 336 -16.59 18.81 5.09
C THR A 336 -16.47 17.29 5.06
N ASN A 337 -15.25 16.75 5.03
CA ASN A 337 -14.94 15.32 5.03
C ASN A 337 -14.03 14.93 6.20
N PRO A 338 -14.55 14.87 7.44
CA PRO A 338 -13.74 14.60 8.61
C PRO A 338 -13.25 13.15 8.64
N ALA A 339 -12.08 12.95 9.23
CA ALA A 339 -11.53 11.62 9.48
C ALA A 339 -12.44 10.80 10.40
N SER A 340 -12.66 9.51 10.09
CA SER A 340 -13.41 8.59 10.94
C SER A 340 -12.70 8.31 12.29
N HIS A 341 -11.36 8.32 12.27
CA HIS A 341 -10.50 8.08 13.43
C HIS A 341 -9.36 9.13 13.48
N PRO A 342 -9.66 10.38 13.87
CA PRO A 342 -8.69 11.48 13.79
C PRO A 342 -7.45 11.26 14.66
N GLU A 343 -7.61 10.71 15.88
CA GLU A 343 -6.51 10.43 16.79
C GLU A 343 -5.58 9.32 16.25
N LEU A 344 -6.15 8.29 15.61
CA LEU A 344 -5.39 7.24 14.93
C LEU A 344 -4.57 7.82 13.77
N LEU A 345 -5.21 8.63 12.92
CA LEU A 345 -4.53 9.28 11.80
C LEU A 345 -3.35 10.13 12.27
N ASP A 346 -3.54 10.90 13.34
CA ASP A 346 -2.49 11.73 13.94
C ASP A 346 -1.36 10.90 14.56
N ALA A 347 -1.68 9.79 15.22
CA ALA A 347 -0.69 8.90 15.81
C ALA A 347 0.16 8.23 14.73
N MET A 348 -0.47 7.70 13.68
CA MET A 348 0.22 7.08 12.54
C MET A 348 1.09 8.10 11.80
N ALA A 349 0.59 9.31 11.55
CA ALA A 349 1.35 10.37 10.89
C ALA A 349 2.61 10.76 11.69
N ARG A 350 2.48 10.92 13.00
CA ARG A 350 3.63 11.20 13.89
C ARG A 350 4.65 10.06 13.89
N ALA A 351 4.18 8.82 14.01
CA ALA A 351 5.06 7.65 13.99
C ALA A 351 5.80 7.53 12.65
N PHE A 352 5.12 7.77 11.53
CA PHE A 352 5.73 7.76 10.21
C PHE A 352 6.81 8.83 10.04
N GLN A 353 6.56 10.04 10.53
CA GLN A 353 7.58 11.10 10.58
C GLN A 353 8.78 10.73 11.45
N GLN A 354 8.55 10.16 12.64
CA GLN A 354 9.60 9.76 13.58
C GLN A 354 10.49 8.63 13.05
N HIS A 355 9.99 7.84 12.10
CA HIS A 355 10.74 6.79 11.41
C HIS A 355 11.14 7.21 9.99
N ASP A 356 11.45 8.49 9.78
CA ASP A 356 11.98 9.05 8.53
C ASP A 356 11.15 8.69 7.28
N TYR A 357 9.83 8.56 7.46
CA TYR A 357 8.90 8.17 6.38
C TYR A 357 9.24 6.81 5.74
N ASP A 358 9.68 5.84 6.56
CA ASP A 358 9.93 4.46 6.11
C ASP A 358 8.61 3.75 5.80
N LEU A 359 8.39 3.45 4.51
CA LEU A 359 7.18 2.75 4.04
C LEU A 359 7.08 1.33 4.62
N LYS A 360 8.19 0.59 4.70
CA LYS A 360 8.18 -0.76 5.24
C LYS A 360 7.86 -0.79 6.73
N TYR A 361 8.35 0.21 7.48
CA TYR A 361 7.97 0.37 8.89
C TYR A 361 6.45 0.53 9.03
N LEU A 362 5.84 1.47 8.31
CA LEU A 362 4.40 1.73 8.40
C LEU A 362 3.57 0.51 8.01
N ILE A 363 3.95 -0.15 6.91
CA ILE A 363 3.28 -1.35 6.40
C ILE A 363 3.40 -2.51 7.41
N ARG A 364 4.58 -2.71 7.99
CA ARG A 364 4.83 -3.70 9.05
C ARG A 364 3.88 -3.50 10.23
N GLU A 365 3.76 -2.29 10.71
CA GLU A 365 2.92 -1.98 11.86
C GLU A 365 1.43 -2.18 11.56
N ILE A 366 0.96 -1.77 10.38
CA ILE A 366 -0.41 -2.00 9.92
C ILE A 366 -0.71 -3.51 9.85
N THR A 367 0.14 -4.29 9.17
CA THR A 367 -0.12 -5.72 8.91
C THR A 367 0.05 -6.61 10.16
N ASN A 368 0.80 -6.14 11.17
CA ASN A 368 0.89 -6.81 12.47
C ASN A 368 -0.24 -6.43 13.42
N SER A 369 -1.07 -5.41 13.14
CA SER A 369 -2.20 -5.04 14.00
C SER A 369 -3.26 -6.15 14.05
N GLU A 370 -3.94 -6.29 15.18
CA GLU A 370 -5.10 -7.19 15.32
C GLU A 370 -6.20 -6.79 14.32
N THR A 371 -6.38 -5.50 14.11
CA THR A 371 -7.36 -4.93 13.18
C THR A 371 -7.17 -5.46 11.75
N TYR A 372 -5.94 -5.51 11.23
CA TYR A 372 -5.65 -6.09 9.93
C TYR A 372 -5.87 -7.61 9.89
N GLN A 373 -5.66 -8.27 11.03
CA GLN A 373 -5.76 -9.73 11.14
C GLN A 373 -7.17 -10.24 11.47
N LEU A 374 -8.19 -9.38 11.48
CA LEU A 374 -9.59 -9.80 11.58
C LEU A 374 -10.02 -10.59 10.33
N THR A 375 -11.00 -11.51 10.51
CA THR A 375 -11.63 -12.16 9.35
C THR A 375 -12.46 -11.18 8.54
N SER A 376 -12.57 -11.44 7.24
CA SER A 376 -13.48 -10.72 6.33
C SER A 376 -14.94 -11.19 6.47
N HIS A 377 -15.14 -12.35 7.10
CA HIS A 377 -16.48 -12.90 7.30
C HIS A 377 -17.29 -12.07 8.30
N GLN A 378 -18.46 -11.60 7.88
CA GLN A 378 -19.34 -10.85 8.74
C GLN A 378 -20.02 -11.76 9.77
N THR A 379 -19.80 -11.51 11.06
CA THR A 379 -20.37 -12.27 12.17
C THR A 379 -21.44 -11.50 12.94
N ASP A 380 -21.51 -10.19 12.76
CA ASP A 380 -22.48 -9.30 13.40
C ASP A 380 -22.93 -8.18 12.43
N PRO A 381 -24.22 -7.77 12.47
CA PRO A 381 -24.73 -6.68 11.61
C PRO A 381 -24.01 -5.34 11.78
N SER A 382 -23.47 -5.02 12.97
CA SER A 382 -22.75 -3.76 13.23
C SER A 382 -21.49 -3.61 12.40
N GLN A 383 -20.90 -4.72 11.92
CA GLN A 383 -19.71 -4.77 11.07
C GLN A 383 -19.96 -4.34 9.62
N SER A 384 -21.22 -4.09 9.22
CA SER A 384 -21.57 -3.54 7.90
C SER A 384 -21.15 -2.08 7.74
N ARG A 385 -20.89 -1.38 8.84
CA ARG A 385 -20.38 0.00 8.85
C ARG A 385 -18.87 0.00 8.62
N ALA A 386 -18.48 0.05 7.32
CA ALA A 386 -17.09 -0.12 6.89
C ALA A 386 -16.11 0.90 7.50
N GLU A 387 -16.59 2.11 7.82
CA GLU A 387 -15.80 3.18 8.42
C GLU A 387 -15.25 2.86 9.82
N TRP A 388 -15.77 1.82 10.47
CA TRP A 388 -15.34 1.43 11.82
C TRP A 388 -14.40 0.22 11.84
N TYR A 389 -14.08 -0.38 10.71
CA TYR A 389 -13.13 -1.51 10.61
C TYR A 389 -13.43 -2.68 11.56
N GLY A 390 -14.72 -2.97 11.83
CA GLY A 390 -15.15 -4.06 12.72
C GLY A 390 -14.85 -5.47 12.19
N LYS A 391 -14.56 -5.60 10.91
CA LYS A 391 -14.05 -6.77 10.20
C LYS A 391 -13.11 -6.34 9.09
N MET A 392 -12.31 -7.26 8.56
CA MET A 392 -11.51 -6.95 7.38
C MET A 392 -12.42 -6.76 6.15
N PRO A 393 -12.32 -5.65 5.42
CA PRO A 393 -13.08 -5.45 4.19
C PRO A 393 -12.65 -6.45 3.10
N THR A 394 -13.61 -6.94 2.34
CA THR A 394 -13.35 -7.69 1.10
C THR A 394 -13.10 -6.69 -0.03
N ARG A 395 -12.02 -6.90 -0.79
CA ARG A 395 -11.61 -6.00 -1.88
C ARG A 395 -11.50 -6.77 -3.20
N GLY A 396 -11.80 -6.11 -4.31
CA GLY A 396 -11.48 -6.64 -5.64
C GLY A 396 -9.97 -6.66 -5.86
N LEU A 397 -9.51 -7.59 -6.68
CA LEU A 397 -8.13 -7.61 -7.15
C LEU A 397 -7.96 -6.62 -8.30
N THR A 398 -6.77 -6.02 -8.41
CA THR A 398 -6.41 -5.23 -9.60
C THR A 398 -6.20 -6.13 -10.80
N SER A 399 -6.22 -5.57 -12.02
CA SER A 399 -5.94 -6.32 -13.25
C SER A 399 -4.59 -7.03 -13.22
N GLU A 400 -3.57 -6.38 -12.65
CA GLU A 400 -2.24 -6.96 -12.46
C GLU A 400 -2.26 -8.14 -11.49
N GLN A 401 -3.00 -8.01 -10.38
CA GLN A 401 -3.15 -9.10 -9.42
C GLN A 401 -3.91 -10.29 -9.99
N ILE A 402 -4.99 -10.03 -10.76
CA ILE A 402 -5.75 -11.09 -11.45
C ILE A 402 -4.83 -11.85 -12.41
N PHE A 403 -4.10 -11.13 -13.27
CA PHE A 403 -3.17 -11.75 -14.20
C PHE A 403 -2.06 -12.54 -13.48
N ALA A 404 -1.43 -11.95 -12.46
CA ALA A 404 -0.38 -12.61 -11.69
C ALA A 404 -0.90 -13.88 -10.98
N ASN A 405 -2.14 -13.84 -10.46
CA ASN A 405 -2.77 -14.99 -9.83
C ASN A 405 -3.11 -16.10 -10.82
N LEU A 406 -3.61 -15.75 -12.01
CA LEU A 406 -3.85 -16.73 -13.07
C LEU A 406 -2.55 -17.42 -13.49
N VAL A 407 -1.48 -16.66 -13.73
CA VAL A 407 -0.16 -17.21 -14.05
C VAL A 407 0.38 -18.09 -12.90
N GLN A 408 0.27 -17.63 -11.65
CA GLN A 408 0.74 -18.39 -10.48
C GLN A 408 -0.05 -19.69 -10.28
N SER A 409 -1.38 -19.67 -10.50
CA SER A 409 -2.25 -20.84 -10.32
C SER A 409 -2.07 -21.88 -11.40
N THR A 410 -1.82 -21.45 -12.64
CA THR A 410 -1.86 -22.34 -13.83
C THR A 410 -0.49 -22.67 -14.41
N GLY A 411 0.51 -21.80 -14.19
CA GLY A 411 1.82 -21.92 -14.85
C GLY A 411 1.78 -21.62 -16.37
N PHE A 412 0.60 -21.35 -16.93
CA PHE A 412 0.38 -21.23 -18.39
C PHE A 412 1.30 -20.20 -19.08
N PHE A 413 1.53 -19.05 -18.45
CA PHE A 413 2.32 -17.98 -19.06
C PHE A 413 3.81 -18.32 -19.26
N ARG A 414 4.35 -19.27 -18.50
CA ARG A 414 5.77 -19.64 -18.61
C ARG A 414 6.11 -20.33 -19.93
N GLN A 415 5.18 -21.13 -20.46
CA GLN A 415 5.39 -21.81 -21.73
C GLN A 415 5.25 -20.88 -22.93
N THR A 416 4.31 -19.92 -22.86
CA THR A 416 4.03 -19.02 -23.99
C THR A 416 5.10 -17.95 -24.19
N THR A 417 5.86 -17.56 -23.12
CA THR A 417 6.94 -16.57 -23.23
C THR A 417 8.20 -17.10 -23.92
N GLU A 418 8.43 -18.41 -23.94
CA GLU A 418 9.59 -19.02 -24.59
C GLU A 418 9.35 -19.27 -26.11
N THR A 419 8.09 -19.40 -26.55
CA THR A 419 7.75 -19.86 -27.90
C THR A 419 7.08 -18.85 -28.80
N ASP A 420 6.39 -17.82 -28.27
CA ASP A 420 5.70 -16.80 -29.08
C ASP A 420 6.40 -15.42 -29.01
N PRO A 421 7.10 -15.01 -30.08
CA PRO A 421 7.73 -13.68 -30.14
C PRO A 421 6.76 -12.50 -29.98
N ARG A 422 5.47 -12.72 -30.19
CA ARG A 422 4.42 -11.71 -30.03
C ARG A 422 4.11 -11.40 -28.57
N LEU A 423 4.37 -12.35 -27.66
CA LEU A 423 4.19 -12.18 -26.22
C LEU A 423 5.40 -11.48 -25.58
N VAL A 424 6.61 -11.66 -26.16
CA VAL A 424 7.85 -11.03 -25.68
C VAL A 424 7.88 -9.54 -26.02
N ALA A 425 7.19 -9.11 -27.08
CA ALA A 425 7.28 -7.74 -27.60
C ALA A 425 6.25 -6.76 -27.02
N GLY A 426 5.40 -7.17 -26.02
CA GLY A 426 4.33 -6.28 -25.51
C GLY A 426 3.33 -5.87 -26.58
N GLY A 427 3.12 -6.73 -27.60
CA GLY A 427 2.17 -6.47 -28.69
C GLY A 427 0.74 -6.31 -28.16
N THR A 428 -0.07 -5.52 -28.86
CA THR A 428 -1.46 -5.20 -28.50
C THR A 428 -2.42 -6.40 -28.39
N ASN A 429 -1.94 -7.62 -28.66
CA ASN A 429 -2.70 -8.87 -28.63
C ASN A 429 -2.11 -9.90 -27.63
N SER A 430 -1.37 -9.48 -26.61
CA SER A 430 -0.91 -10.43 -25.58
C SER A 430 -2.05 -10.76 -24.61
N PRO A 431 -2.10 -11.98 -24.03
CA PRO A 431 -3.09 -12.33 -23.00
C PRO A 431 -3.05 -11.38 -21.80
N GLN A 432 -1.88 -10.84 -21.47
CA GLN A 432 -1.70 -9.83 -20.44
C GLN A 432 -2.43 -8.53 -20.78
N THR A 433 -2.27 -8.03 -22.01
CA THR A 433 -2.94 -6.81 -22.46
C THR A 433 -4.46 -6.98 -22.47
N GLU A 434 -4.96 -8.13 -22.95
CA GLU A 434 -6.38 -8.46 -22.94
C GLU A 434 -6.97 -8.43 -21.52
N ILE A 435 -6.31 -9.06 -20.54
CA ILE A 435 -6.74 -9.05 -19.15
C ILE A 435 -6.66 -7.64 -18.56
N TYR A 436 -5.60 -6.89 -18.84
CA TYR A 436 -5.47 -5.52 -18.34
C TYR A 436 -6.57 -4.60 -18.89
N GLU A 437 -6.88 -4.66 -20.17
CA GLU A 437 -7.94 -3.87 -20.78
C GLU A 437 -9.32 -4.25 -20.24
N LEU A 438 -9.59 -5.55 -20.05
CA LEU A 438 -10.85 -6.05 -19.52
C LEU A 438 -11.08 -5.71 -18.04
N PHE A 439 -10.03 -5.70 -17.23
CA PHE A 439 -10.12 -5.46 -15.79
C PHE A 439 -9.67 -4.06 -15.37
N GLN A 440 -9.34 -3.19 -16.31
CA GLN A 440 -9.02 -1.81 -16.01
C GLN A 440 -10.25 -1.11 -15.42
N SER A 441 -10.10 -0.58 -14.22
CA SER A 441 -11.16 0.15 -13.54
C SER A 441 -11.25 1.57 -14.09
N GLU A 442 -12.42 1.97 -14.58
CA GLU A 442 -12.74 3.37 -14.91
C GLU A 442 -13.07 4.21 -13.66
N ALA A 443 -13.09 3.59 -12.49
CA ALA A 443 -13.50 4.25 -11.25
C ALA A 443 -12.39 5.17 -10.71
N GLU A 444 -12.77 6.36 -10.25
CA GLU A 444 -11.89 7.27 -9.48
C GLU A 444 -11.30 6.61 -8.22
N ASN A 445 -11.97 5.58 -7.70
CA ASN A 445 -11.51 4.70 -6.63
C ASN A 445 -11.24 3.31 -7.19
N GLN A 446 -9.97 3.01 -7.46
CA GLN A 446 -9.49 1.70 -7.94
C GLN A 446 -9.75 0.54 -6.93
N LEU A 447 -10.17 0.86 -5.72
CA LEU A 447 -10.41 -0.09 -4.63
C LEU A 447 -11.87 -0.59 -4.54
N GLU A 448 -12.80 -0.03 -5.33
CA GLU A 448 -14.16 -0.55 -5.40
C GLU A 448 -14.25 -1.70 -6.42
N PRO A 449 -14.50 -2.95 -5.98
CA PRO A 449 -14.66 -4.08 -6.87
C PRO A 449 -15.98 -3.95 -7.63
N ARG A 450 -15.93 -3.49 -8.85
CA ARG A 450 -17.06 -3.55 -9.79
C ARG A 450 -16.78 -4.61 -10.83
N ALA A 451 -16.99 -5.88 -10.48
CA ALA A 451 -17.01 -6.94 -11.47
C ALA A 451 -18.12 -6.65 -12.50
N THR A 452 -17.74 -6.40 -13.73
CA THR A 452 -18.69 -6.24 -14.84
C THR A 452 -19.08 -7.61 -15.41
N ILE A 453 -20.25 -7.67 -16.06
CA ILE A 453 -20.69 -8.88 -16.78
C ILE A 453 -19.65 -9.27 -17.84
N LEU A 454 -19.02 -8.30 -18.50
CA LEU A 454 -17.98 -8.54 -19.50
C LEU A 454 -16.73 -9.20 -18.91
N GLN A 455 -16.30 -8.76 -17.72
CA GLN A 455 -15.18 -9.36 -17.00
C GLN A 455 -15.48 -10.81 -16.61
N ALA A 456 -16.68 -11.07 -16.08
CA ALA A 456 -17.10 -12.44 -15.76
C ALA A 456 -17.15 -13.32 -17.02
N LEU A 457 -17.73 -12.84 -18.13
CA LEU A 457 -17.80 -13.56 -19.40
C LEU A 457 -16.42 -13.82 -20.01
N ALA A 458 -15.49 -12.88 -19.89
CA ALA A 458 -14.13 -13.04 -20.39
C ALA A 458 -13.36 -14.15 -19.61
N LEU A 459 -13.53 -14.22 -18.29
CA LEU A 459 -12.99 -15.32 -17.49
C LEU A 459 -13.66 -16.65 -17.83
N MET A 460 -14.97 -16.66 -18.01
CA MET A 460 -15.72 -17.90 -18.28
C MET A 460 -15.46 -18.48 -19.66
N ASN A 461 -15.25 -17.65 -20.70
CA ASN A 461 -15.19 -18.05 -22.10
C ASN A 461 -13.89 -17.64 -22.81
N GLY A 462 -12.96 -16.97 -22.12
CA GLY A 462 -11.71 -16.52 -22.69
C GLY A 462 -10.79 -17.69 -23.07
N THR A 463 -10.10 -17.56 -24.20
CA THR A 463 -9.12 -18.56 -24.67
C THR A 463 -8.02 -18.80 -23.64
N PHE A 464 -7.67 -17.75 -22.87
CA PHE A 464 -6.68 -17.86 -21.80
C PHE A 464 -7.09 -18.90 -20.74
N ILE A 465 -8.31 -18.83 -20.20
CA ILE A 465 -8.76 -19.76 -19.15
C ILE A 465 -8.96 -21.18 -19.73
N THR A 466 -9.47 -21.29 -20.95
CA THR A 466 -9.62 -22.60 -21.61
C THR A 466 -8.27 -23.30 -21.75
N ASN A 467 -7.24 -22.60 -22.21
CA ASN A 467 -5.90 -23.14 -22.35
C ASN A 467 -5.25 -23.39 -20.97
N ALA A 468 -5.44 -22.48 -20.04
CA ALA A 468 -4.88 -22.57 -18.69
C ALA A 468 -5.43 -23.73 -17.84
N THR A 469 -6.53 -24.36 -18.27
CA THR A 469 -7.14 -25.55 -17.63
C THR A 469 -6.92 -26.84 -18.44
N SER A 470 -6.05 -26.84 -19.44
CA SER A 470 -5.73 -28.02 -20.27
C SER A 470 -4.42 -28.69 -19.83
N LEU A 471 -4.30 -30.01 -20.11
CA LEU A 471 -3.05 -30.77 -19.90
C LEU A 471 -1.90 -30.29 -20.79
N GLU A 472 -2.21 -29.75 -21.95
CA GLU A 472 -1.21 -29.34 -22.94
C GLU A 472 -0.52 -28.03 -22.60
N GLU A 473 -1.24 -27.12 -21.93
CA GLU A 473 -0.82 -25.73 -21.76
C GLU A 473 -0.56 -25.34 -20.30
N SER A 474 -1.10 -26.08 -19.33
CA SER A 474 -1.00 -25.75 -17.91
C SER A 474 -0.02 -26.67 -17.16
N ASP A 475 1.15 -26.13 -16.79
CA ASP A 475 2.14 -26.86 -15.99
C ASP A 475 1.57 -27.33 -14.64
N VAL A 476 0.77 -26.48 -13.99
CA VAL A 476 0.20 -26.80 -12.66
C VAL A 476 -0.88 -27.85 -12.77
N PHE A 477 -1.74 -27.76 -13.79
CA PHE A 477 -2.78 -28.78 -14.02
C PHE A 477 -2.15 -30.14 -14.27
N THR A 478 -1.19 -30.20 -15.19
CA THR A 478 -0.44 -31.44 -15.51
C THR A 478 0.29 -32.00 -14.29
N ALA A 479 0.97 -31.15 -13.54
CA ALA A 479 1.66 -31.57 -12.32
C ALA A 479 0.73 -32.13 -11.25
N ILE A 480 -0.53 -31.67 -11.15
CA ILE A 480 -1.50 -32.19 -10.20
C ILE A 480 -2.14 -33.50 -10.72
N VAL A 481 -2.57 -33.50 -11.99
CA VAL A 481 -3.33 -34.64 -12.56
C VAL A 481 -2.44 -35.84 -12.81
N ASP A 482 -1.24 -35.66 -13.35
CA ASP A 482 -0.32 -36.73 -13.74
C ASP A 482 0.62 -37.19 -12.62
N PHE A 483 0.60 -36.54 -11.45
CA PHE A 483 1.50 -36.92 -10.36
C PHE A 483 1.15 -38.33 -9.85
N PRO A 484 2.09 -39.30 -9.93
CA PRO A 484 1.81 -40.68 -9.58
C PRO A 484 1.57 -40.84 -8.07
N GLY A 485 0.59 -41.69 -7.72
CA GLY A 485 0.33 -42.06 -6.33
C GLY A 485 -0.49 -41.10 -5.48
N GLN A 486 -0.93 -39.95 -6.03
CA GLN A 486 -1.86 -39.08 -5.32
C GLN A 486 -3.29 -39.61 -5.37
N SER A 487 -3.97 -39.58 -4.21
CA SER A 487 -5.41 -39.85 -4.14
C SER A 487 -6.24 -38.72 -4.75
N VAL A 488 -7.51 -39.00 -5.06
CA VAL A 488 -8.47 -37.98 -5.54
C VAL A 488 -8.54 -36.80 -4.57
N GLU A 489 -8.54 -37.08 -3.27
CA GLU A 489 -8.59 -36.07 -2.22
C GLU A 489 -7.36 -35.16 -2.22
N GLN A 490 -6.17 -35.72 -2.41
CA GLN A 490 -4.92 -34.97 -2.48
C GLN A 490 -4.84 -34.07 -3.71
N LYS A 491 -5.37 -34.54 -4.85
CA LYS A 491 -5.47 -33.73 -6.08
C LYS A 491 -6.46 -32.57 -5.90
N ILE A 492 -7.64 -32.83 -5.31
CA ILE A 492 -8.61 -31.77 -4.98
C ILE A 492 -7.96 -30.71 -4.06
N GLU A 493 -7.27 -31.15 -2.99
CA GLU A 493 -6.57 -30.25 -2.09
C GLU A 493 -5.53 -29.41 -2.84
N ALA A 494 -4.74 -30.01 -3.73
CA ALA A 494 -3.74 -29.29 -4.50
C ALA A 494 -4.35 -28.19 -5.39
N PHE A 495 -5.50 -28.43 -6.02
CA PHE A 495 -6.23 -27.40 -6.78
C PHE A 495 -6.72 -26.26 -5.88
N TYR A 496 -7.27 -26.56 -4.70
CA TYR A 496 -7.67 -25.52 -3.74
C TYR A 496 -6.49 -24.69 -3.24
N LEU A 497 -5.37 -25.34 -2.93
CA LEU A 497 -4.16 -24.64 -2.48
C LEU A 497 -3.56 -23.76 -3.57
N SER A 498 -3.58 -24.22 -4.85
CA SER A 498 -3.02 -23.47 -5.97
C SER A 498 -3.88 -22.28 -6.40
N THR A 499 -5.17 -22.26 -6.10
CA THR A 499 -6.11 -21.20 -6.51
C THR A 499 -6.57 -20.34 -5.34
N LEU A 500 -7.05 -20.95 -4.28
CA LEU A 500 -7.69 -20.28 -3.15
C LEU A 500 -6.78 -20.18 -1.91
N SER A 501 -5.59 -20.79 -1.95
CA SER A 501 -4.59 -20.78 -0.87
C SER A 501 -5.10 -21.37 0.46
N ARG A 502 -6.14 -22.20 0.40
CA ARG A 502 -6.72 -22.93 1.54
C ARG A 502 -7.06 -24.37 1.18
N PRO A 503 -7.12 -25.29 2.14
CA PRO A 503 -7.69 -26.60 1.89
C PRO A 503 -9.20 -26.51 1.64
N PRO A 504 -9.80 -27.49 0.92
CA PRO A 504 -11.24 -27.60 0.81
C PRO A 504 -11.87 -27.93 2.17
N THR A 505 -13.08 -27.44 2.40
CA THR A 505 -13.89 -27.90 3.53
C THR A 505 -14.29 -29.35 3.35
N SER A 506 -14.66 -30.06 4.44
CA SER A 506 -15.12 -31.43 4.34
C SER A 506 -16.33 -31.61 3.39
N ALA A 507 -17.21 -30.61 3.32
CA ALA A 507 -18.35 -30.64 2.40
C ALA A 507 -17.92 -30.47 0.93
N GLU A 508 -17.00 -29.56 0.63
CA GLU A 508 -16.40 -29.41 -0.71
C GLU A 508 -15.67 -30.67 -1.13
N GLN A 509 -14.81 -31.18 -0.26
CA GLN A 509 -14.03 -32.41 -0.49
C GLN A 509 -14.92 -33.60 -0.86
N ASN A 510 -15.95 -33.88 -0.06
CA ASN A 510 -16.86 -35.01 -0.28
C ASN A 510 -17.66 -34.88 -1.58
N ARG A 511 -18.18 -33.67 -1.87
CA ARG A 511 -18.93 -33.39 -3.11
C ARG A 511 -18.06 -33.57 -4.34
N LEU A 512 -16.85 -33.01 -4.34
CA LEU A 512 -15.93 -33.08 -5.47
C LEU A 512 -15.37 -34.49 -5.67
N LYS A 513 -15.05 -35.22 -4.60
CA LYS A 513 -14.66 -36.61 -4.68
C LYS A 513 -15.73 -37.47 -5.37
N SER A 514 -16.99 -37.29 -4.94
CA SER A 514 -18.11 -38.02 -5.55
C SER A 514 -18.28 -37.69 -7.04
N TYR A 515 -18.16 -36.42 -7.41
CA TYR A 515 -18.21 -35.93 -8.79
C TYR A 515 -17.11 -36.56 -9.65
N ILE A 516 -15.85 -36.44 -9.24
CA ILE A 516 -14.69 -36.96 -9.99
C ILE A 516 -14.73 -38.47 -10.12
N THR A 517 -15.10 -39.19 -9.04
CA THR A 517 -15.15 -40.66 -9.05
C THR A 517 -16.28 -41.22 -9.94
N ALA A 518 -17.39 -40.49 -10.09
CA ALA A 518 -18.51 -40.84 -10.93
C ALA A 518 -18.34 -40.45 -12.41
N SER A 519 -17.36 -39.63 -12.75
CA SER A 519 -17.11 -39.16 -14.12
C SER A 519 -16.44 -40.25 -14.95
N GLU A 520 -16.85 -40.38 -16.21
CA GLU A 520 -16.25 -41.34 -17.18
C GLU A 520 -14.81 -40.92 -17.52
N ASP A 521 -14.58 -39.60 -17.69
CA ASP A 521 -13.26 -38.99 -17.84
C ASP A 521 -12.91 -38.18 -16.60
N GLN A 522 -11.95 -38.67 -15.82
CA GLN A 522 -11.49 -37.98 -14.62
C GLN A 522 -10.66 -36.73 -14.95
N THR A 523 -9.97 -36.70 -16.08
CA THR A 523 -9.18 -35.56 -16.52
C THR A 523 -10.09 -34.38 -16.80
N ASP A 524 -11.17 -34.58 -17.56
CA ASP A 524 -12.18 -33.55 -17.78
C ASP A 524 -12.85 -33.08 -16.49
N ALA A 525 -13.10 -34.03 -15.56
CA ALA A 525 -13.66 -33.65 -14.26
C ALA A 525 -12.71 -32.76 -13.43
N TYR A 526 -11.41 -33.00 -13.47
CA TYR A 526 -10.41 -32.13 -12.86
C TYR A 526 -10.30 -30.76 -13.59
N ALA A 527 -10.37 -30.75 -14.92
CA ALA A 527 -10.39 -29.48 -15.69
C ALA A 527 -11.59 -28.61 -15.32
N ASN A 528 -12.77 -29.23 -15.20
CA ASN A 528 -13.99 -28.55 -14.76
C ASN A 528 -13.87 -28.00 -13.32
N LEU A 529 -13.26 -28.77 -12.41
CA LEU A 529 -12.97 -28.31 -11.05
C LEU A 529 -12.05 -27.10 -11.08
N PHE A 530 -10.94 -27.18 -11.81
CA PHE A 530 -9.96 -26.09 -11.87
C PHE A 530 -10.57 -24.82 -12.49
N TRP A 531 -11.31 -24.98 -13.59
CA TRP A 531 -12.07 -23.90 -14.19
C TRP A 531 -13.05 -23.26 -13.22
N ALA A 532 -13.80 -24.04 -12.46
CA ALA A 532 -14.75 -23.53 -11.48
C ALA A 532 -14.08 -22.76 -10.34
N LEU A 533 -12.89 -23.19 -9.89
CA LEU A 533 -12.12 -22.48 -8.87
C LEU A 533 -11.57 -21.15 -9.38
N LEU A 534 -11.01 -21.11 -10.60
CA LEU A 534 -10.49 -19.90 -11.23
C LEU A 534 -11.59 -18.85 -11.51
N ASN A 535 -12.82 -19.31 -11.75
CA ASN A 535 -13.99 -18.45 -11.97
C ASN A 535 -14.79 -18.13 -10.69
N SER A 536 -14.33 -18.60 -9.53
CA SER A 536 -15.01 -18.32 -8.27
C SER A 536 -14.82 -16.86 -7.82
N SER A 537 -15.81 -16.30 -7.13
CA SER A 537 -15.67 -14.99 -6.50
C SER A 537 -14.55 -14.96 -5.47
N GLU A 538 -14.28 -16.07 -4.79
CA GLU A 538 -13.18 -16.18 -3.83
C GLU A 538 -11.81 -16.01 -4.51
N PHE A 539 -11.63 -16.49 -5.74
CA PHE A 539 -10.39 -16.30 -6.51
C PHE A 539 -10.16 -14.83 -6.86
N LEU A 540 -11.22 -14.09 -7.20
CA LEU A 540 -11.18 -12.70 -7.68
C LEU A 540 -11.13 -11.65 -6.56
N LEU A 541 -11.23 -12.09 -5.30
CA LEU A 541 -11.30 -11.21 -4.16
C LEU A 541 -10.10 -11.40 -3.23
N ASN A 542 -9.70 -10.31 -2.60
CA ASN A 542 -8.84 -10.28 -1.42
C ASN A 542 -9.74 -10.16 -0.18
N HIS A 543 -9.68 -11.16 0.68
CA HIS A 543 -10.55 -11.31 1.84
C HIS A 543 -9.77 -11.71 3.09
#